data_ec6516a7d00b7f097b5088a9598fe5d9
#
_entry.id   ec6516a7d00b7f097b5088a9598fe5d9
#
_cell.length_a   1.000
_cell.length_b   1.000
_cell.length_c   1.000
_cell.angle_alpha   90.00
_cell.angle_beta   90.00
_cell.angle_gamma   90.00
#
_symmetry.space_group_name_H-M   'P 1'
#
loop_
_entity.id
_entity.type
_entity.pdbx_description
1 polymer ?
#
loop_
_entity_poly.entity_id
_entity_poly.type
_entity_poly.pdbx_seq_one_letter_code
_entity_poly.pdbx_strand_id
1 'polypeptide(L)'
;MTQADDRGSKPAAAPAPDRVRPPDHLLVLRAGQVFDGERSRGAAGVVIQDGKIRGLDTGGAQPPAGAEVADFGADACLLPGLIDAHVHLAFDASADVVTSLAGCDDSALFDRMEAAAARMLRAGVTTVRDLGDRGYLSLKLRQRPGSAALPHILAAGPPITTRGGHCWFLGGEAEGQAALRAAVRERAERGCDVVKVMVSGGNLTAGSAPHQSQYGLAALRAVVGEAHRAGLPAAAHVHGAQAVADAVGAGFDTLEHVTFFTAGGVSADPVLLDRIAASGAVVSVTAGVLPGAPAPFPAIAQRMAAIAANHSRMFRAGATMVPGTDAGVTPGKPHDVLPYALQALVDRIGMTPAQALRSATSIAADAIGLTGAKGRIAPGADADLLVIRGNPLADIGSVTHAAAVYRAGVRIR
;
A
#
# COMPACT_ATOMS: atom_id res chain seq x y z
N MET A 1 -39.95 46.77 -6.46
CA MET A 1 -39.51 45.96 -5.30
C MET A 1 -40.06 44.55 -5.49
N THR A 2 -39.26 43.69 -6.08
CA THR A 2 -39.58 42.28 -6.32
C THR A 2 -38.55 41.47 -5.60
N GLN A 3 -39.01 40.73 -4.57
CA GLN A 3 -38.19 39.79 -3.80
C GLN A 3 -37.80 38.61 -4.68
N ALA A 4 -36.53 38.30 -4.79
CA ALA A 4 -36.02 37.09 -5.38
C ALA A 4 -36.06 35.96 -4.33
N ASP A 5 -36.73 34.90 -4.68
CA ASP A 5 -36.90 33.66 -3.91
C ASP A 5 -35.62 32.81 -4.04
N ASP A 6 -34.78 32.82 -3.03
CA ASP A 6 -33.56 31.99 -2.93
C ASP A 6 -33.93 30.61 -2.37
N ARG A 7 -34.26 29.66 -3.26
CA ARG A 7 -34.44 28.25 -2.87
C ARG A 7 -33.08 27.55 -2.89
N GLY A 8 -32.38 27.59 -1.76
CA GLY A 8 -31.21 26.78 -1.53
C GLY A 8 -31.48 25.29 -1.78
N SER A 9 -30.81 24.72 -2.76
CA SER A 9 -30.79 23.28 -3.03
C SER A 9 -30.09 22.55 -1.88
N LYS A 10 -30.86 21.77 -1.13
CA LYS A 10 -30.33 20.83 -0.13
C LYS A 10 -29.36 19.85 -0.81
N PRO A 11 -28.17 19.61 -0.25
CA PRO A 11 -27.31 18.52 -0.74
C PRO A 11 -28.01 17.17 -0.54
N ALA A 12 -27.98 16.33 -1.57
CA ALA A 12 -28.51 14.97 -1.53
C ALA A 12 -27.85 14.18 -0.39
N ALA A 13 -28.67 13.55 0.45
CA ALA A 13 -28.22 12.72 1.55
C ALA A 13 -27.39 11.55 1.00
N ALA A 14 -26.23 11.31 1.64
CA ALA A 14 -25.41 10.13 1.35
C ALA A 14 -26.23 8.85 1.59
N PRO A 15 -26.20 7.86 0.67
CA PRO A 15 -26.89 6.61 0.87
C PRO A 15 -26.29 5.84 2.04
N ALA A 16 -27.15 5.26 2.89
CA ALA A 16 -26.80 4.46 4.04
C ALA A 16 -25.93 3.24 3.66
N PRO A 17 -24.90 2.88 4.46
CA PRO A 17 -24.17 1.63 4.30
C PRO A 17 -25.09 0.47 4.72
N ASP A 18 -24.95 -0.68 4.05
CA ASP A 18 -25.67 -1.95 4.22
C ASP A 18 -26.94 -2.13 3.37
N ARG A 19 -26.75 -2.15 2.05
CA ARG A 19 -27.64 -2.96 1.22
C ARG A 19 -26.85 -4.18 0.71
N VAL A 20 -27.10 -5.34 1.34
CA VAL A 20 -26.83 -6.64 0.71
C VAL A 20 -27.56 -6.61 -0.63
N ARG A 21 -26.81 -6.50 -1.75
CA ARG A 21 -27.43 -6.49 -3.08
C ARG A 21 -28.01 -7.87 -3.35
N PRO A 22 -29.20 -7.96 -4.00
CA PRO A 22 -29.78 -9.25 -4.36
C PRO A 22 -28.79 -10.04 -5.23
N PRO A 23 -28.79 -11.38 -5.14
CA PRO A 23 -28.07 -12.23 -6.09
C PRO A 23 -28.51 -11.85 -7.52
N ASP A 24 -27.57 -11.90 -8.48
CA ASP A 24 -27.75 -11.50 -9.88
C ASP A 24 -27.81 -9.97 -10.18
N HIS A 25 -27.49 -9.13 -9.21
CA HIS A 25 -27.43 -7.69 -9.45
C HIS A 25 -26.25 -7.32 -10.36
N LEU A 26 -26.58 -6.85 -11.57
CA LEU A 26 -25.60 -6.32 -12.53
C LEU A 26 -25.40 -4.83 -12.29
N LEU A 27 -24.15 -4.41 -12.19
CA LEU A 27 -23.76 -3.00 -12.14
C LEU A 27 -22.84 -2.70 -13.32
N VAL A 28 -23.08 -1.61 -14.02
CA VAL A 28 -22.19 -1.10 -15.07
C VAL A 28 -21.67 0.27 -14.67
N LEU A 29 -20.36 0.41 -14.56
CA LEU A 29 -19.72 1.70 -14.32
C LEU A 29 -19.15 2.22 -15.63
N ARG A 30 -19.57 3.40 -16.07
CA ARG A 30 -19.12 4.05 -17.30
C ARG A 30 -18.26 5.28 -16.98
N ALA A 31 -17.19 5.47 -17.75
CA ALA A 31 -16.34 6.65 -17.69
C ALA A 31 -15.77 6.97 -19.07
N GLY A 32 -15.41 8.25 -19.27
CA GLY A 32 -14.76 8.71 -20.51
C GLY A 32 -13.38 8.11 -20.73
N GLN A 33 -12.77 7.57 -19.68
CA GLN A 33 -11.50 6.84 -19.73
C GLN A 33 -11.52 5.66 -18.77
N VAL A 34 -10.97 4.53 -19.20
CA VAL A 34 -10.69 3.38 -18.34
C VAL A 34 -9.20 3.03 -18.45
N PHE A 35 -8.54 2.93 -17.30
CA PHE A 35 -7.21 2.32 -17.18
C PHE A 35 -7.38 0.94 -16.54
N ASP A 36 -7.02 -0.12 -17.25
CA ASP A 36 -7.33 -1.48 -16.81
C ASP A 36 -6.32 -2.10 -15.82
N GLY A 37 -5.36 -1.31 -15.38
CA GLY A 37 -4.23 -1.76 -14.56
C GLY A 37 -2.95 -1.98 -15.38
N GLU A 38 -3.06 -2.08 -16.72
CA GLU A 38 -1.93 -2.23 -17.63
C GLU A 38 -1.85 -1.10 -18.65
N ARG A 39 -2.99 -0.70 -19.21
CA ARG A 39 -3.07 0.31 -20.28
C ARG A 39 -4.41 1.03 -20.29
N SER A 40 -4.45 2.14 -21.00
CA SER A 40 -5.70 2.83 -21.33
C SER A 40 -6.55 2.01 -22.30
N ARG A 41 -7.87 2.03 -22.07
CA ARG A 41 -8.89 1.41 -22.93
C ARG A 41 -9.80 2.44 -23.62
N GLY A 42 -9.56 3.75 -23.38
CA GLY A 42 -10.48 4.80 -23.82
C GLY A 42 -11.78 4.79 -23.03
N ALA A 43 -12.83 5.36 -23.61
CA ALA A 43 -14.17 5.33 -23.03
C ALA A 43 -14.70 3.89 -22.99
N ALA A 44 -15.12 3.42 -21.83
CA ALA A 44 -15.63 2.07 -21.68
C ALA A 44 -16.58 1.93 -20.47
N GLY A 45 -17.30 0.81 -20.45
CA GLY A 45 -18.08 0.34 -19.31
C GLY A 45 -17.44 -0.87 -18.65
N VAL A 46 -17.43 -0.92 -17.32
CA VAL A 46 -17.03 -2.09 -16.54
C VAL A 46 -18.29 -2.78 -16.03
N VAL A 47 -18.49 -4.03 -16.45
CA VAL A 47 -19.64 -4.86 -16.03
C VAL A 47 -19.24 -5.63 -14.79
N ILE A 48 -20.03 -5.51 -13.72
CA ILE A 48 -19.80 -6.09 -12.41
C ILE A 48 -21.01 -6.95 -12.03
N GLN A 49 -20.74 -8.13 -11.50
CA GLN A 49 -21.75 -9.02 -10.93
C GLN A 49 -21.15 -9.75 -9.72
N ASP A 50 -21.91 -9.85 -8.64
CA ASP A 50 -21.50 -10.58 -7.41
C ASP A 50 -20.12 -10.17 -6.88
N GLY A 51 -19.82 -8.86 -6.93
CA GLY A 51 -18.54 -8.33 -6.47
C GLY A 51 -17.35 -8.59 -7.38
N LYS A 52 -17.56 -9.22 -8.56
CA LYS A 52 -16.53 -9.56 -9.54
C LYS A 52 -16.74 -8.80 -10.85
N ILE A 53 -15.64 -8.52 -11.52
CA ILE A 53 -15.64 -7.98 -12.87
C ILE A 53 -16.01 -9.09 -13.85
N ARG A 54 -17.04 -8.85 -14.69
CA ARG A 54 -17.42 -9.76 -15.78
C ARG A 54 -16.72 -9.41 -17.08
N GLY A 55 -16.46 -8.13 -17.31
CA GLY A 55 -15.77 -7.68 -18.52
C GLY A 55 -15.77 -6.18 -18.69
N LEU A 56 -15.13 -5.77 -19.79
CA LEU A 56 -15.10 -4.40 -20.30
C LEU A 56 -15.97 -4.30 -21.54
N ASP A 57 -16.88 -3.32 -21.58
CA ASP A 57 -17.60 -2.90 -22.79
C ASP A 57 -16.90 -1.66 -23.38
N THR A 58 -16.12 -1.87 -24.43
CA THR A 58 -15.44 -0.80 -25.16
C THR A 58 -16.21 -0.33 -26.39
N GLY A 59 -17.31 -0.99 -26.75
CA GLY A 59 -18.10 -0.70 -27.95
C GLY A 59 -19.29 0.22 -27.70
N GLY A 60 -19.54 0.66 -26.46
CA GLY A 60 -20.71 1.45 -26.08
C GLY A 60 -22.02 0.67 -26.22
N ALA A 61 -21.99 -0.65 -26.10
CA ALA A 61 -23.16 -1.50 -26.17
C ALA A 61 -24.20 -1.10 -25.12
N GLN A 62 -25.48 -1.40 -25.40
CA GLN A 62 -26.49 -1.21 -24.38
C GLN A 62 -26.19 -2.08 -23.16
N PRO A 63 -26.33 -1.53 -21.93
CA PRO A 63 -26.16 -2.33 -20.73
C PRO A 63 -27.08 -3.56 -20.77
N PRO A 64 -26.65 -4.67 -20.15
CA PRO A 64 -27.53 -5.83 -19.99
C PRO A 64 -28.87 -5.42 -19.37
N ALA A 65 -29.98 -6.06 -19.80
CA ALA A 65 -31.28 -5.77 -19.27
C ALA A 65 -31.32 -5.92 -17.75
N GLY A 66 -31.87 -4.92 -17.05
CA GLY A 66 -31.93 -4.92 -15.59
C GLY A 66 -30.64 -4.47 -14.87
N ALA A 67 -29.58 -4.12 -15.59
CA ALA A 67 -28.37 -3.61 -14.96
C ALA A 67 -28.56 -2.19 -14.39
N GLU A 68 -28.06 -1.96 -13.18
CA GLU A 68 -27.86 -0.61 -12.66
C GLU A 68 -26.70 0.04 -13.42
N VAL A 69 -26.86 1.28 -13.88
CA VAL A 69 -25.81 2.01 -14.60
C VAL A 69 -25.41 3.25 -13.82
N ALA A 70 -24.13 3.37 -13.50
CA ALA A 70 -23.53 4.60 -12.98
C ALA A 70 -22.57 5.18 -14.02
N ASP A 71 -22.98 6.30 -14.64
CA ASP A 71 -22.18 7.02 -15.62
C ASP A 71 -21.50 8.22 -14.95
N PHE A 72 -20.17 8.28 -15.05
CA PHE A 72 -19.33 9.33 -14.45
C PHE A 72 -18.96 10.43 -15.43
N GLY A 73 -19.36 10.29 -16.71
CA GLY A 73 -19.14 11.28 -17.75
C GLY A 73 -17.76 11.22 -18.41
N ALA A 74 -17.58 12.13 -19.38
CA ALA A 74 -16.40 12.16 -20.24
C ALA A 74 -15.10 12.52 -19.50
N ASP A 75 -15.19 13.33 -18.43
CA ASP A 75 -14.04 13.84 -17.67
C ASP A 75 -13.61 12.92 -16.53
N ALA A 76 -14.22 11.74 -16.42
CA ALA A 76 -13.87 10.76 -15.39
C ALA A 76 -12.96 9.67 -15.94
N CYS A 77 -12.04 9.18 -15.08
CA CYS A 77 -11.25 7.99 -15.32
C CYS A 77 -11.57 6.91 -14.29
N LEU A 78 -11.89 5.72 -14.77
CA LEU A 78 -12.09 4.51 -13.96
C LEU A 78 -10.81 3.67 -14.00
N LEU A 79 -10.34 3.24 -12.83
CA LEU A 79 -9.13 2.44 -12.68
C LEU A 79 -9.33 1.38 -11.58
N PRO A 80 -8.46 0.34 -11.49
CA PRO A 80 -8.45 -0.55 -10.34
C PRO A 80 -8.23 0.25 -9.07
N GLY A 81 -8.81 -0.20 -7.97
CA GLY A 81 -8.48 0.36 -6.66
C GLY A 81 -6.98 0.29 -6.38
N LEU A 82 -6.46 1.32 -5.75
CA LEU A 82 -5.04 1.43 -5.44
C LEU A 82 -4.63 0.43 -4.37
N ILE A 83 -3.38 0.00 -4.44
CA ILE A 83 -2.75 -0.93 -3.49
C ILE A 83 -1.58 -0.23 -2.80
N ASP A 84 -1.62 -0.19 -1.47
CA ASP A 84 -0.51 0.29 -0.64
C ASP A 84 0.26 -0.91 -0.08
N ALA A 85 1.47 -1.12 -0.57
CA ALA A 85 2.25 -2.31 -0.26
C ALA A 85 2.97 -2.24 1.10
N HIS A 86 2.92 -1.09 1.81
CA HIS A 86 3.57 -0.90 3.10
C HIS A 86 2.87 0.17 3.92
N VAL A 87 2.11 -0.25 4.92
CA VAL A 87 1.44 0.63 5.87
C VAL A 87 1.61 0.12 7.30
N HIS A 88 1.29 0.99 8.26
CA HIS A 88 1.16 0.65 9.68
C HIS A 88 -0.16 1.20 10.21
N LEU A 89 -1.20 0.37 10.25
CA LEU A 89 -2.52 0.77 10.72
C LEU A 89 -2.53 1.12 12.22
N ALA A 90 -1.61 0.53 12.98
CA ALA A 90 -1.47 0.75 14.41
C ALA A 90 -0.92 2.13 14.80
N PHE A 91 -0.24 2.83 13.89
CA PHE A 91 0.30 4.17 14.12
C PHE A 91 -0.72 5.25 13.72
N ASP A 92 -0.66 6.41 14.34
CA ASP A 92 -1.67 7.47 14.22
C ASP A 92 -1.20 8.72 13.47
N ALA A 93 -0.05 8.64 12.85
CA ALA A 93 0.59 9.78 12.18
C ALA A 93 0.83 10.99 13.10
N SER A 94 0.93 10.79 14.41
CA SER A 94 1.30 11.85 15.36
C SER A 94 2.80 12.17 15.33
N ALA A 95 3.20 13.20 16.04
CA ALA A 95 4.61 13.58 16.17
C ALA A 95 5.44 12.55 16.98
N ASP A 96 4.79 11.82 17.88
CA ASP A 96 5.38 10.74 18.67
C ASP A 96 4.45 9.52 18.67
N VAL A 97 4.52 8.75 17.60
CA VAL A 97 3.69 7.55 17.40
C VAL A 97 4.01 6.44 18.40
N VAL A 98 5.23 6.41 18.95
CA VAL A 98 5.66 5.37 19.90
C VAL A 98 4.98 5.60 21.25
N THR A 99 5.03 6.83 21.78
CA THR A 99 4.33 7.21 23.00
C THR A 99 2.81 7.09 22.84
N SER A 100 2.27 7.50 21.68
CA SER A 100 0.84 7.36 21.38
C SER A 100 0.40 5.89 21.38
N LEU A 101 1.20 5.00 20.77
CA LEU A 101 0.92 3.55 20.77
C LEU A 101 1.01 2.95 22.16
N ALA A 102 2.01 3.33 22.97
CA ALA A 102 2.20 2.84 24.32
C ALA A 102 1.05 3.26 25.26
N GLY A 103 0.45 4.42 25.02
CA GLY A 103 -0.70 4.93 25.77
C GLY A 103 -2.05 4.32 25.41
N CYS A 104 -2.11 3.45 24.37
CA CYS A 104 -3.34 2.78 23.94
C CYS A 104 -3.43 1.36 24.49
N ASP A 105 -4.60 0.98 25.01
CA ASP A 105 -4.96 -0.43 25.17
C ASP A 105 -5.34 -1.06 23.80
N ASP A 106 -5.52 -2.37 23.78
CA ASP A 106 -5.80 -3.08 22.52
C ASP A 106 -7.17 -2.73 21.92
N SER A 107 -8.16 -2.34 22.73
CA SER A 107 -9.48 -1.93 22.24
C SER A 107 -9.40 -0.58 21.53
N ALA A 108 -8.83 0.42 22.17
CA ALA A 108 -8.64 1.75 21.60
C ALA A 108 -7.72 1.70 20.36
N LEU A 109 -6.71 0.83 20.39
CA LEU A 109 -5.85 0.61 19.23
C LEU A 109 -6.60 -0.02 18.07
N PHE A 110 -7.46 -1.00 18.34
CA PHE A 110 -8.29 -1.65 17.32
C PHE A 110 -9.23 -0.65 16.62
N ASP A 111 -9.92 0.21 17.39
CA ASP A 111 -10.79 1.25 16.84
C ASP A 111 -10.01 2.27 16.00
N ARG A 112 -8.79 2.63 16.43
CA ARG A 112 -7.87 3.49 15.66
C ARG A 112 -7.49 2.84 14.33
N MET A 113 -7.11 1.57 14.34
CA MET A 113 -6.73 0.81 13.14
C MET A 113 -7.89 0.71 12.16
N GLU A 114 -9.12 0.52 12.67
CA GLU A 114 -10.32 0.54 11.84
C GLU A 114 -10.54 1.89 11.17
N ALA A 115 -10.46 2.97 11.93
CA ALA A 115 -10.60 4.33 11.40
C ALA A 115 -9.53 4.64 10.34
N ALA A 116 -8.28 4.21 10.57
CA ALA A 116 -7.17 4.32 9.63
C ALA A 116 -7.46 3.57 8.33
N ALA A 117 -7.87 2.30 8.41
CA ALA A 117 -8.21 1.49 7.25
C ALA A 117 -9.41 2.08 6.46
N ALA A 118 -10.45 2.53 7.16
CA ALA A 118 -11.59 3.18 6.51
C ALA A 118 -11.20 4.49 5.81
N ARG A 119 -10.24 5.25 6.37
CA ARG A 119 -9.70 6.45 5.73
C ARG A 119 -8.97 6.11 4.43
N MET A 120 -8.15 5.04 4.42
CA MET A 120 -7.46 4.55 3.22
C MET A 120 -8.45 4.17 2.13
N LEU A 121 -9.50 3.40 2.48
CA LEU A 121 -10.51 2.98 1.52
C LEU A 121 -11.23 4.18 0.88
N ARG A 122 -11.61 5.18 1.67
CA ARG A 122 -12.22 6.41 1.15
C ARG A 122 -11.32 7.22 0.22
N ALA A 123 -9.99 7.09 0.35
CA ALA A 123 -9.01 7.69 -0.55
C ALA A 123 -8.76 6.86 -1.83
N GLY A 124 -9.45 5.73 -2.01
CA GLY A 124 -9.32 4.86 -3.17
C GLY A 124 -8.31 3.72 -3.00
N VAL A 125 -7.74 3.54 -1.80
CA VAL A 125 -6.83 2.43 -1.48
C VAL A 125 -7.69 1.24 -1.05
N THR A 126 -7.90 0.30 -1.96
CA THR A 126 -8.79 -0.86 -1.73
C THR A 126 -8.07 -2.08 -1.18
N THR A 127 -6.74 -2.07 -1.20
CA THR A 127 -5.90 -3.13 -0.64
C THR A 127 -4.69 -2.53 0.05
N VAL A 128 -4.35 -3.06 1.22
CA VAL A 128 -3.21 -2.64 2.03
C VAL A 128 -2.43 -3.84 2.53
N ARG A 129 -1.10 -3.69 2.64
CA ARG A 129 -0.24 -4.64 3.34
C ARG A 129 0.30 -3.99 4.60
N ASP A 130 -0.24 -4.37 5.76
CA ASP A 130 0.23 -3.93 7.07
C ASP A 130 1.49 -4.71 7.43
N LEU A 131 2.62 -4.02 7.51
CA LEU A 131 3.93 -4.61 7.75
C LEU A 131 4.39 -4.49 9.21
N GLY A 132 3.47 -4.25 10.13
CA GLY A 132 3.79 -4.31 11.54
C GLY A 132 2.71 -3.73 12.44
N ASP A 133 2.14 -4.59 13.26
CA ASP A 133 1.21 -4.22 14.32
C ASP A 133 1.61 -4.86 15.66
N ARG A 134 0.90 -4.48 16.74
CA ARG A 134 1.00 -5.10 18.05
C ARG A 134 -0.10 -6.15 18.20
N GLY A 135 0.27 -7.37 18.64
CA GLY A 135 -0.70 -8.38 19.06
C GLY A 135 -1.56 -8.97 17.93
N TYR A 136 -1.12 -8.87 16.69
CA TYR A 136 -1.83 -9.38 15.51
C TYR A 136 -3.23 -8.77 15.32
N LEU A 137 -3.40 -7.50 15.67
CA LEU A 137 -4.69 -6.81 15.60
C LEU A 137 -5.17 -6.65 14.15
N SER A 138 -4.27 -6.52 13.16
CA SER A 138 -4.63 -6.47 11.74
C SER A 138 -5.33 -7.76 11.26
N LEU A 139 -4.93 -8.93 11.80
CA LEU A 139 -5.63 -10.21 11.53
C LEU A 139 -7.05 -10.20 12.10
N LYS A 140 -7.24 -9.69 13.33
CA LYS A 140 -8.55 -9.56 13.95
C LYS A 140 -9.42 -8.57 13.17
N LEU A 141 -8.83 -7.45 12.74
CA LEU A 141 -9.52 -6.39 12.00
C LEU A 141 -10.12 -6.90 10.68
N ARG A 142 -9.36 -7.66 9.90
CA ARG A 142 -9.85 -8.21 8.62
C ARG A 142 -10.94 -9.28 8.79
N GLN A 143 -11.02 -9.92 9.96
CA GLN A 143 -11.99 -11.00 10.26
C GLN A 143 -13.27 -10.48 10.94
N ARG A 144 -13.31 -9.20 11.32
CA ARG A 144 -14.48 -8.66 12.02
C ARG A 144 -15.74 -8.62 11.13
N PRO A 145 -16.95 -8.70 11.73
CA PRO A 145 -18.19 -8.40 11.01
C PRO A 145 -18.13 -6.97 10.42
N GLY A 146 -18.56 -6.80 9.17
CA GLY A 146 -18.51 -5.50 8.49
C GLY A 146 -17.15 -5.14 7.88
N SER A 147 -16.14 -6.02 7.90
CA SER A 147 -14.83 -5.79 7.26
C SER A 147 -14.92 -5.54 5.75
N ALA A 148 -16.05 -5.84 5.11
CA ALA A 148 -16.32 -5.48 3.71
C ALA A 148 -16.29 -3.96 3.45
N ALA A 149 -16.51 -3.14 4.49
CA ALA A 149 -16.38 -1.68 4.44
C ALA A 149 -14.93 -1.19 4.68
N LEU A 150 -13.95 -2.08 4.74
CA LEU A 150 -12.53 -1.81 4.87
C LEU A 150 -11.78 -2.28 3.60
N PRO A 151 -10.54 -1.80 3.37
CA PRO A 151 -9.70 -2.37 2.32
C PRO A 151 -9.41 -3.86 2.59
N HIS A 152 -8.99 -4.58 1.56
CA HIS A 152 -8.41 -5.90 1.76
C HIS A 152 -7.10 -5.76 2.52
N ILE A 153 -6.98 -6.39 3.69
CA ILE A 153 -5.81 -6.26 4.56
C ILE A 153 -4.97 -7.54 4.49
N LEU A 154 -3.73 -7.40 4.03
CA LEU A 154 -2.66 -8.39 4.25
C LEU A 154 -1.87 -7.97 5.49
N ALA A 155 -1.54 -8.91 6.36
CA ALA A 155 -0.97 -8.63 7.67
C ALA A 155 0.29 -9.44 7.95
N ALA A 156 1.33 -8.76 8.47
CA ALA A 156 2.57 -9.37 8.95
C ALA A 156 2.54 -9.73 10.45
N GLY A 157 1.66 -9.08 11.23
CA GLY A 157 1.75 -9.09 12.69
C GLY A 157 3.00 -8.38 13.20
N PRO A 158 3.45 -8.62 14.45
CA PRO A 158 4.63 -8.00 15.01
C PRO A 158 5.88 -8.30 14.17
N PRO A 159 6.64 -7.28 13.69
CA PRO A 159 7.81 -7.51 12.86
C PRO A 159 8.95 -8.18 13.65
N ILE A 160 9.64 -9.12 13.04
CA ILE A 160 10.79 -9.79 13.68
C ILE A 160 11.95 -8.79 13.82
N THR A 161 12.47 -8.63 15.03
CA THR A 161 13.57 -7.71 15.35
C THR A 161 14.48 -8.31 16.41
N THR A 162 15.69 -7.76 16.58
CA THR A 162 16.59 -8.11 17.68
C THR A 162 16.07 -7.55 19.01
N ARG A 163 16.60 -8.03 20.13
CA ARG A 163 16.25 -7.49 21.45
C ARG A 163 16.57 -5.99 21.53
N GLY A 164 15.56 -5.17 21.87
CA GLY A 164 15.67 -3.72 21.87
C GLY A 164 15.92 -3.12 20.46
N GLY A 165 15.81 -3.91 19.41
CA GLY A 165 16.01 -3.49 18.02
C GLY A 165 14.89 -2.61 17.49
N HIS A 166 14.94 -2.25 16.21
CA HIS A 166 13.95 -1.36 15.62
C HIS A 166 12.52 -1.91 15.76
N CYS A 167 11.60 -1.08 16.24
CA CYS A 167 10.20 -1.44 16.51
C CYS A 167 10.00 -2.62 17.49
N TRP A 168 10.93 -2.88 18.40
CA TRP A 168 10.83 -3.92 19.42
C TRP A 168 9.54 -3.83 20.25
N PHE A 169 9.02 -2.63 20.45
CA PHE A 169 7.81 -2.34 21.21
C PHE A 169 6.53 -2.92 20.58
N LEU A 170 6.59 -3.44 19.35
CA LEU A 170 5.50 -4.20 18.73
C LEU A 170 5.50 -5.68 19.14
N GLY A 171 6.56 -6.19 19.82
CA GLY A 171 6.58 -7.52 20.42
C GLY A 171 7.12 -8.65 19.54
N GLY A 172 7.94 -8.35 18.52
CA GLY A 172 8.49 -9.34 17.58
C GLY A 172 9.94 -9.74 17.84
N GLU A 173 10.48 -9.57 19.07
CA GLU A 173 11.88 -9.83 19.38
C GLU A 173 12.24 -11.32 19.25
N ALA A 174 13.29 -11.61 18.46
CA ALA A 174 13.82 -12.97 18.29
C ALA A 174 15.32 -12.92 17.94
N GLU A 175 16.14 -13.71 18.64
CA GLU A 175 17.56 -13.82 18.41
C GLU A 175 18.01 -15.28 18.33
N GLY A 176 18.99 -15.54 17.46
CA GLY A 176 19.48 -16.88 17.17
C GLY A 176 18.54 -17.66 16.22
N GLN A 177 19.14 -18.58 15.46
CA GLN A 177 18.41 -19.25 14.36
C GLN A 177 17.17 -20.03 14.81
N ALA A 178 17.20 -20.65 16.00
CA ALA A 178 16.09 -21.44 16.52
C ALA A 178 14.88 -20.53 16.84
N ALA A 179 15.11 -19.40 17.52
CA ALA A 179 14.06 -18.43 17.86
C ALA A 179 13.51 -17.74 16.61
N LEU A 180 14.38 -17.39 15.64
CA LEU A 180 13.97 -16.80 14.37
C LEU A 180 13.02 -17.74 13.58
N ARG A 181 13.37 -19.03 13.46
CA ARG A 181 12.50 -20.01 12.83
C ARG A 181 11.18 -20.19 13.58
N ALA A 182 11.21 -20.21 14.92
CA ALA A 182 9.99 -20.29 15.73
C ALA A 182 9.10 -19.07 15.51
N ALA A 183 9.67 -17.87 15.47
CA ALA A 183 8.94 -16.64 15.19
C ALA A 183 8.28 -16.64 13.81
N VAL A 184 8.93 -17.21 12.79
CA VAL A 184 8.32 -17.40 11.46
C VAL A 184 7.14 -18.37 11.51
N ARG A 185 7.32 -19.52 12.15
CA ARG A 185 6.24 -20.53 12.29
C ARG A 185 5.03 -19.96 13.03
N GLU A 186 5.25 -19.22 14.11
CA GLU A 186 4.16 -18.54 14.82
C GLU A 186 3.32 -17.67 13.89
N ARG A 187 3.94 -16.88 13.01
CA ARG A 187 3.24 -16.02 12.05
C ARG A 187 2.44 -16.84 11.03
N ALA A 188 3.02 -17.92 10.54
CA ALA A 188 2.33 -18.84 9.64
C ALA A 188 1.12 -19.51 10.33
N GLU A 189 1.27 -20.01 11.54
CA GLU A 189 0.21 -20.63 12.33
C GLU A 189 -0.92 -19.66 12.67
N ARG A 190 -0.60 -18.37 12.88
CA ARG A 190 -1.60 -17.32 13.10
C ARG A 190 -2.30 -16.85 11.82
N GLY A 191 -1.83 -17.27 10.64
CA GLY A 191 -2.41 -16.90 9.36
C GLY A 191 -1.97 -15.51 8.86
N CYS A 192 -0.76 -15.08 9.18
CA CYS A 192 -0.14 -13.93 8.53
C CYS A 192 0.09 -14.20 7.05
N ASP A 193 0.12 -13.14 6.23
CA ASP A 193 0.30 -13.22 4.79
C ASP A 193 1.75 -13.01 4.36
N VAL A 194 2.58 -12.47 5.26
CA VAL A 194 3.98 -12.12 5.00
C VAL A 194 4.77 -12.14 6.30
N VAL A 195 6.05 -12.47 6.23
CA VAL A 195 6.99 -12.35 7.34
C VAL A 195 7.76 -11.05 7.21
N LYS A 196 7.57 -10.10 8.12
CA LYS A 196 8.34 -8.84 8.17
C LYS A 196 9.52 -8.97 9.12
N VAL A 197 10.69 -8.51 8.65
CA VAL A 197 11.95 -8.49 9.42
C VAL A 197 12.57 -7.11 9.42
N MET A 198 13.00 -6.63 10.57
CA MET A 198 13.80 -5.42 10.73
C MET A 198 15.28 -5.79 10.52
N VAL A 199 15.73 -5.76 9.25
CA VAL A 199 17.09 -6.14 8.87
C VAL A 199 18.09 -5.06 9.26
N SER A 200 17.69 -3.79 9.20
CA SER A 200 18.46 -2.65 9.73
C SER A 200 17.72 -1.95 10.87
N GLY A 201 18.43 -1.09 11.58
CA GLY A 201 17.82 -0.12 12.47
C GLY A 201 16.93 0.89 11.72
N GLY A 202 16.31 1.79 12.46
CA GLY A 202 15.43 2.84 11.92
C GLY A 202 15.30 4.03 12.87
N ASN A 203 14.44 4.99 12.53
CA ASN A 203 14.35 6.26 13.24
C ASN A 203 13.33 6.27 14.39
N LEU A 204 12.39 5.30 14.46
CA LEU A 204 11.33 5.28 15.48
C LEU A 204 11.80 4.70 16.83
N THR A 205 12.99 4.12 16.90
CA THR A 205 13.48 3.47 18.11
C THR A 205 14.76 4.14 18.59
N ALA A 206 14.74 4.67 19.80
CA ALA A 206 15.92 5.26 20.43
C ALA A 206 17.06 4.25 20.53
N GLY A 207 18.27 4.66 20.18
CA GLY A 207 19.45 3.78 20.16
C GLY A 207 19.57 2.90 18.91
N SER A 208 18.56 2.86 18.04
CA SER A 208 18.61 2.18 16.76
C SER A 208 19.10 3.13 15.66
N ALA A 209 20.01 2.68 14.81
CA ALA A 209 20.55 3.52 13.74
C ALA A 209 20.24 2.91 12.36
N PRO A 210 19.63 3.68 11.44
CA PRO A 210 19.18 3.16 10.14
C PRO A 210 20.29 2.52 9.30
N HIS A 211 21.53 2.95 9.44
CA HIS A 211 22.68 2.42 8.70
C HIS A 211 23.25 1.11 9.28
N GLN A 212 22.82 0.71 10.48
CA GLN A 212 23.33 -0.50 11.15
C GLN A 212 22.45 -1.71 10.85
N SER A 213 23.10 -2.83 10.48
CA SER A 213 22.43 -4.13 10.35
C SER A 213 22.09 -4.71 11.71
N GLN A 214 20.89 -5.28 11.85
CA GLN A 214 20.46 -5.96 13.08
C GLN A 214 20.75 -7.46 13.05
N TYR A 215 20.76 -8.04 11.85
CA TYR A 215 21.01 -9.48 11.65
C TYR A 215 22.08 -9.69 10.59
N GLY A 216 22.92 -10.72 10.79
CA GLY A 216 23.85 -11.16 9.76
C GLY A 216 23.17 -12.07 8.71
N LEU A 217 23.81 -12.21 7.56
CA LEU A 217 23.32 -12.95 6.39
C LEU A 217 22.83 -14.38 6.72
N ALA A 218 23.54 -15.11 7.58
CA ALA A 218 23.17 -16.48 7.95
C ALA A 218 21.82 -16.54 8.70
N ALA A 219 21.55 -15.58 9.58
CA ALA A 219 20.30 -15.45 10.30
C ALA A 219 19.16 -15.08 9.34
N LEU A 220 19.39 -14.15 8.42
CA LEU A 220 18.43 -13.73 7.42
C LEU A 220 18.05 -14.89 6.47
N ARG A 221 19.01 -15.67 6.00
CA ARG A 221 18.76 -16.89 5.22
C ARG A 221 17.92 -17.91 5.97
N ALA A 222 18.14 -18.03 7.30
CA ALA A 222 17.34 -18.94 8.12
C ALA A 222 15.88 -18.49 8.21
N VAL A 223 15.63 -17.19 8.31
CA VAL A 223 14.27 -16.60 8.31
C VAL A 223 13.58 -16.78 6.96
N VAL A 224 14.24 -16.35 5.88
CA VAL A 224 13.70 -16.44 4.52
C VAL A 224 13.39 -17.88 4.14
N GLY A 225 14.34 -18.81 4.39
CA GLY A 225 14.14 -20.21 4.11
C GLY A 225 13.01 -20.86 4.93
N GLU A 226 12.76 -20.41 6.17
CA GLU A 226 11.61 -20.85 6.97
C GLU A 226 10.31 -20.26 6.44
N ALA A 227 10.29 -18.96 6.09
CA ALA A 227 9.12 -18.30 5.52
C ALA A 227 8.67 -18.98 4.21
N HIS A 228 9.61 -19.20 3.29
CA HIS A 228 9.31 -19.87 2.01
C HIS A 228 8.83 -21.33 2.21
N ARG A 229 9.38 -22.05 3.19
CA ARG A 229 8.87 -23.41 3.54
C ARG A 229 7.43 -23.38 4.09
N ALA A 230 7.06 -22.29 4.76
CA ALA A 230 5.70 -22.05 5.23
C ALA A 230 4.76 -21.47 4.15
N GLY A 231 5.26 -21.25 2.93
CA GLY A 231 4.50 -20.64 1.84
C GLY A 231 4.28 -19.12 1.98
N LEU A 232 5.07 -18.47 2.85
CA LEU A 232 4.97 -17.03 3.10
C LEU A 232 6.11 -16.27 2.41
N PRO A 233 5.82 -15.14 1.75
CA PRO A 233 6.84 -14.20 1.33
C PRO A 233 7.49 -13.52 2.55
N ALA A 234 8.74 -13.03 2.36
CA ALA A 234 9.50 -12.30 3.35
C ALA A 234 9.74 -10.85 2.92
N ALA A 235 9.48 -9.89 3.80
CA ALA A 235 9.66 -8.45 3.59
C ALA A 235 10.75 -7.92 4.54
N ALA A 236 11.73 -7.19 3.99
CA ALA A 236 12.87 -6.66 4.72
C ALA A 236 12.78 -5.14 4.93
N HIS A 237 12.76 -4.66 6.17
CA HIS A 237 13.05 -3.27 6.47
C HIS A 237 14.54 -3.02 6.31
N VAL A 238 14.94 -2.24 5.32
CA VAL A 238 16.35 -2.03 4.99
C VAL A 238 16.67 -0.57 4.65
N HIS A 239 17.53 0.04 5.45
CA HIS A 239 18.06 1.37 5.19
C HIS A 239 19.57 1.33 4.88
N GLY A 240 20.36 0.61 5.68
CA GLY A 240 21.81 0.56 5.53
C GLY A 240 22.24 -0.20 4.28
N ALA A 241 23.30 0.27 3.61
CA ALA A 241 23.81 -0.37 2.38
C ALA A 241 24.19 -1.85 2.60
N GLN A 242 24.83 -2.18 3.74
CA GLN A 242 25.16 -3.57 4.07
C GLN A 242 23.90 -4.41 4.31
N ALA A 243 22.89 -3.85 5.04
CA ALA A 243 21.64 -4.54 5.28
C ALA A 243 20.87 -4.82 3.96
N VAL A 244 20.89 -3.88 3.01
CA VAL A 244 20.34 -4.10 1.66
C VAL A 244 21.06 -5.24 0.95
N ALA A 245 22.39 -5.26 0.96
CA ALA A 245 23.19 -6.31 0.34
C ALA A 245 22.92 -7.69 0.94
N ASP A 246 22.77 -7.76 2.27
CA ASP A 246 22.47 -9.00 3.00
C ASP A 246 21.03 -9.46 2.75
N ALA A 247 20.05 -8.55 2.69
CA ALA A 247 18.66 -8.89 2.36
C ALA A 247 18.53 -9.47 0.94
N VAL A 248 19.18 -8.85 -0.06
CA VAL A 248 19.26 -9.39 -1.41
C VAL A 248 19.94 -10.77 -1.42
N GLY A 249 21.07 -10.90 -0.69
CA GLY A 249 21.81 -12.16 -0.60
C GLY A 249 21.08 -13.27 0.17
N ALA A 250 20.11 -12.91 1.01
CA ALA A 250 19.26 -13.84 1.74
C ALA A 250 18.03 -14.30 0.94
N GLY A 251 17.65 -13.56 -0.12
CA GLY A 251 16.52 -13.90 -0.99
C GLY A 251 15.16 -13.38 -0.48
N PHE A 252 15.12 -12.21 0.15
CA PHE A 252 13.86 -11.56 0.49
C PHE A 252 13.05 -11.21 -0.76
N ASP A 253 11.73 -11.35 -0.68
CA ASP A 253 10.81 -11.10 -1.79
C ASP A 253 10.53 -9.62 -1.98
N THR A 254 10.46 -8.85 -0.88
CA THR A 254 10.32 -7.39 -0.94
C THR A 254 11.32 -6.68 -0.03
N LEU A 255 11.84 -5.56 -0.54
CA LEU A 255 12.81 -4.70 0.13
C LEU A 255 12.16 -3.34 0.39
N GLU A 256 11.93 -3.02 1.64
CA GLU A 256 11.26 -1.80 2.05
C GLU A 256 12.27 -0.66 2.22
N HIS A 257 11.93 0.55 1.78
CA HIS A 257 12.73 1.78 1.84
C HIS A 257 13.94 1.82 0.89
N VAL A 258 14.92 0.96 1.07
CA VAL A 258 16.16 0.86 0.27
C VAL A 258 16.86 2.22 0.12
N THR A 259 17.20 2.85 1.25
CA THR A 259 17.72 4.24 1.26
C THR A 259 19.23 4.35 1.17
N PHE A 260 19.98 3.25 1.35
CA PHE A 260 21.45 3.18 1.32
C PHE A 260 22.14 4.12 2.32
N PHE A 261 21.57 4.24 3.53
CA PHE A 261 22.19 5.02 4.58
C PHE A 261 23.55 4.46 5.00
N THR A 262 24.48 5.37 5.23
CA THR A 262 25.76 5.16 5.90
C THR A 262 25.87 6.09 7.11
N ALA A 263 26.87 5.93 7.95
CA ALA A 263 27.10 6.84 9.07
C ALA A 263 27.26 8.30 8.60
N GLY A 264 27.84 8.53 7.43
CA GLY A 264 28.11 9.87 6.89
C GLY A 264 27.09 10.40 5.88
N GLY A 265 26.12 9.60 5.42
CA GLY A 265 25.22 10.07 4.36
C GLY A 265 24.43 8.96 3.66
N VAL A 266 24.38 9.03 2.34
CA VAL A 266 23.76 8.03 1.45
C VAL A 266 24.80 7.60 0.42
N SER A 267 25.07 6.30 0.32
CA SER A 267 26.00 5.75 -0.65
C SER A 267 25.52 4.39 -1.12
N ALA A 268 25.31 4.25 -2.43
CA ALA A 268 24.95 3.00 -3.07
C ALA A 268 26.05 2.57 -4.04
N ASP A 269 26.54 1.34 -3.86
CA ASP A 269 27.42 0.72 -4.85
C ASP A 269 26.62 0.43 -6.13
N PRO A 270 27.08 0.88 -7.32
CA PRO A 270 26.46 0.55 -8.59
C PRO A 270 26.22 -0.95 -8.80
N VAL A 271 27.16 -1.80 -8.39
CA VAL A 271 27.03 -3.26 -8.49
C VAL A 271 25.87 -3.77 -7.63
N LEU A 272 25.64 -3.19 -6.45
CA LEU A 272 24.51 -3.55 -5.61
C LEU A 272 23.17 -3.14 -6.24
N LEU A 273 23.12 -1.99 -6.91
CA LEU A 273 21.90 -1.55 -7.63
C LEU A 273 21.56 -2.52 -8.76
N ASP A 274 22.54 -2.97 -9.53
CA ASP A 274 22.35 -3.96 -10.60
C ASP A 274 21.92 -5.32 -10.02
N ARG A 275 22.50 -5.73 -8.87
CA ARG A 275 22.09 -6.96 -8.19
C ARG A 275 20.65 -6.90 -7.67
N ILE A 276 20.19 -5.75 -7.18
CA ILE A 276 18.78 -5.58 -6.78
C ILE A 276 17.88 -5.77 -8.01
N ALA A 277 18.19 -5.11 -9.13
CA ALA A 277 17.42 -5.23 -10.36
C ALA A 277 17.36 -6.67 -10.90
N ALA A 278 18.47 -7.42 -10.77
CA ALA A 278 18.58 -8.81 -11.21
C ALA A 278 18.02 -9.84 -10.22
N SER A 279 17.78 -9.48 -8.96
CA SER A 279 17.38 -10.41 -7.90
C SER A 279 15.94 -10.91 -8.00
N GLY A 280 15.09 -10.20 -8.71
CA GLY A 280 13.64 -10.42 -8.73
C GLY A 280 12.92 -9.87 -7.49
N ALA A 281 13.63 -9.37 -6.48
CA ALA A 281 13.01 -8.73 -5.32
C ALA A 281 12.32 -7.42 -5.72
N VAL A 282 11.14 -7.18 -5.17
CA VAL A 282 10.39 -5.94 -5.40
C VAL A 282 10.84 -4.87 -4.40
N VAL A 283 11.16 -3.69 -4.90
CA VAL A 283 11.48 -2.52 -4.05
C VAL A 283 10.20 -1.77 -3.72
N SER A 284 9.84 -1.74 -2.44
CA SER A 284 8.74 -0.93 -1.94
C SER A 284 9.26 0.45 -1.55
N VAL A 285 8.96 1.44 -2.39
CA VAL A 285 9.40 2.82 -2.20
C VAL A 285 8.47 3.52 -1.23
N THR A 286 8.96 3.84 -0.03
CA THR A 286 8.15 4.50 1.01
C THR A 286 8.01 5.99 0.74
N ALA A 287 7.37 6.29 -0.39
CA ALA A 287 7.07 7.63 -0.86
C ALA A 287 5.70 8.12 -0.36
N GLY A 288 5.39 9.39 -0.66
CA GLY A 288 4.15 10.04 -0.27
C GLY A 288 4.28 10.78 1.05
N VAL A 289 4.15 12.09 0.93
CA VAL A 289 4.08 13.03 2.06
C VAL A 289 3.07 14.09 1.66
N LEU A 290 2.23 14.52 2.59
CA LEU A 290 1.29 15.62 2.33
C LEU A 290 2.04 16.89 1.92
N PRO A 291 1.53 17.64 0.94
CA PRO A 291 2.10 18.94 0.58
C PRO A 291 2.17 19.87 1.80
N GLY A 292 3.32 20.53 1.99
CA GLY A 292 3.54 21.45 3.11
C GLY A 292 3.77 20.81 4.47
N ALA A 293 3.71 19.49 4.59
CA ALA A 293 4.02 18.82 5.85
C ALA A 293 5.50 19.02 6.22
N PRO A 294 5.81 19.20 7.52
CA PRO A 294 7.19 19.28 7.97
C PRO A 294 7.93 17.99 7.69
N ALA A 295 9.23 18.10 7.39
CA ALA A 295 10.08 16.91 7.22
C ALA A 295 10.11 16.13 8.54
N PRO A 296 9.71 14.85 8.55
CA PRO A 296 9.56 14.08 9.78
C PRO A 296 10.88 13.86 10.52
N PHE A 297 11.94 13.72 9.74
CA PHE A 297 13.29 13.47 10.25
C PHE A 297 14.27 14.35 9.46
N PRO A 298 14.86 15.40 10.06
CA PRO A 298 15.77 16.32 9.36
C PRO A 298 16.90 15.63 8.60
N ALA A 299 17.46 14.57 9.17
CA ALA A 299 18.49 13.75 8.52
C ALA A 299 18.00 13.06 7.23
N ILE A 300 16.74 12.68 7.15
CA ILE A 300 16.12 12.13 5.92
C ILE A 300 15.92 13.25 4.92
N ALA A 301 15.37 14.39 5.33
CA ALA A 301 15.10 15.52 4.45
C ALA A 301 16.35 15.97 3.68
N GLN A 302 17.48 16.08 4.36
CA GLN A 302 18.76 16.45 3.74
C GLN A 302 19.30 15.41 2.74
N ARG A 303 18.85 14.16 2.83
CA ARG A 303 19.30 13.04 2.02
C ARG A 303 18.34 12.63 0.91
N MET A 304 17.14 13.25 0.87
CA MET A 304 16.07 12.86 -0.06
C MET A 304 16.49 12.88 -1.53
N ALA A 305 17.28 13.86 -1.95
CA ALA A 305 17.76 13.95 -3.33
C ALA A 305 18.65 12.75 -3.71
N ALA A 306 19.57 12.36 -2.81
CA ALA A 306 20.43 11.21 -3.04
C ALA A 306 19.68 9.87 -3.01
N ILE A 307 18.70 9.73 -2.11
CA ILE A 307 17.82 8.56 -2.03
C ILE A 307 17.02 8.44 -3.34
N ALA A 308 16.38 9.53 -3.78
CA ALA A 308 15.60 9.55 -5.01
C ALA A 308 16.46 9.25 -6.25
N ALA A 309 17.69 9.76 -6.31
CA ALA A 309 18.63 9.44 -7.37
C ALA A 309 18.98 7.95 -7.44
N ASN A 310 19.17 7.29 -6.28
CA ASN A 310 19.41 5.85 -6.21
C ASN A 310 18.18 5.05 -6.63
N HIS A 311 16.98 5.41 -6.18
CA HIS A 311 15.73 4.79 -6.64
C HIS A 311 15.55 4.96 -8.15
N SER A 312 15.79 6.15 -8.70
CA SER A 312 15.72 6.40 -10.14
C SER A 312 16.74 5.54 -10.93
N ARG A 313 17.94 5.32 -10.37
CA ARG A 313 18.95 4.43 -11.00
C ARG A 313 18.49 2.98 -10.99
N MET A 314 17.98 2.47 -9.85
CA MET A 314 17.43 1.11 -9.76
C MET A 314 16.26 0.91 -10.73
N PHE A 315 15.35 1.89 -10.81
CA PHE A 315 14.23 1.84 -11.74
C PHE A 315 14.70 1.74 -13.19
N ARG A 316 15.68 2.58 -13.60
CA ARG A 316 16.27 2.52 -14.95
C ARG A 316 17.06 1.23 -15.22
N ALA A 317 17.62 0.61 -14.18
CA ALA A 317 18.26 -0.71 -14.29
C ALA A 317 17.25 -1.87 -14.36
N GLY A 318 15.95 -1.59 -14.31
CA GLY A 318 14.88 -2.59 -14.45
C GLY A 318 14.36 -3.19 -13.14
N ALA A 319 14.70 -2.62 -11.99
CA ALA A 319 14.12 -3.06 -10.72
C ALA A 319 12.61 -2.87 -10.71
N THR A 320 11.88 -3.90 -10.29
CA THR A 320 10.43 -3.79 -10.05
C THR A 320 10.19 -2.94 -8.80
N MET A 321 9.39 -1.88 -8.96
CA MET A 321 9.09 -0.96 -7.87
C MET A 321 7.59 -0.78 -7.65
N VAL A 322 7.19 -0.72 -6.39
CA VAL A 322 5.82 -0.44 -5.97
C VAL A 322 5.80 0.68 -4.93
N PRO A 323 4.73 1.47 -4.82
CA PRO A 323 4.57 2.39 -3.72
C PRO A 323 4.19 1.62 -2.45
N GLY A 324 4.83 2.02 -1.36
CA GLY A 324 4.42 1.71 -0.01
C GLY A 324 4.56 3.00 0.78
N THR A 325 3.47 3.49 1.38
CA THR A 325 3.52 4.84 1.97
C THR A 325 4.27 4.90 3.28
N ASP A 326 4.32 3.79 4.01
CA ASP A 326 4.70 3.79 5.42
C ASP A 326 3.75 4.71 6.24
N ALA A 327 2.45 4.67 5.86
CA ALA A 327 1.43 5.51 6.47
C ALA A 327 1.28 5.22 7.96
N GLY A 328 1.01 6.26 8.71
CA GLY A 328 0.89 6.24 10.15
C GLY A 328 2.14 6.66 10.91
N VAL A 329 3.34 6.61 10.32
CA VAL A 329 4.62 6.78 11.06
C VAL A 329 4.98 8.22 11.40
N THR A 330 4.39 9.22 10.71
CA THR A 330 4.68 10.65 10.96
C THR A 330 3.51 11.55 10.53
N PRO A 331 3.42 12.79 11.01
CA PRO A 331 2.34 13.73 10.66
C PRO A 331 2.18 13.96 9.15
N GLY A 332 3.26 13.91 8.39
CA GLY A 332 3.22 14.06 6.93
C GLY A 332 2.73 12.82 6.18
N LYS A 333 2.51 11.70 6.87
CA LYS A 333 2.12 10.41 6.28
C LYS A 333 0.82 9.85 6.89
N PRO A 334 -0.30 10.58 6.81
CA PRO A 334 -1.58 10.02 7.23
C PRO A 334 -2.01 8.88 6.30
N HIS A 335 -3.01 8.11 6.71
CA HIS A 335 -3.41 6.89 6.02
C HIS A 335 -4.04 7.09 4.63
N ASP A 336 -4.36 8.30 4.22
CA ASP A 336 -4.84 8.65 2.87
C ASP A 336 -3.75 9.24 1.96
N VAL A 337 -2.48 9.03 2.26
CA VAL A 337 -1.35 9.69 1.59
C VAL A 337 -0.91 9.00 0.28
N LEU A 338 -1.37 7.78 -0.04
CA LEU A 338 -0.92 7.03 -1.23
C LEU A 338 -1.06 7.80 -2.56
N PRO A 339 -2.12 8.57 -2.84
CA PRO A 339 -2.20 9.37 -4.06
C PRO A 339 -1.00 10.30 -4.28
N TYR A 340 -0.44 10.86 -3.21
CA TYR A 340 0.77 11.71 -3.27
C TYR A 340 2.06 10.90 -3.47
N ALA A 341 2.04 9.60 -3.15
CA ALA A 341 3.17 8.72 -3.46
C ALA A 341 3.32 8.52 -4.98
N LEU A 342 2.20 8.40 -5.72
CA LEU A 342 2.24 8.27 -7.17
C LEU A 342 2.85 9.51 -7.82
N GLN A 343 2.53 10.71 -7.33
CA GLN A 343 3.16 11.94 -7.78
C GLN A 343 4.69 11.91 -7.55
N ALA A 344 5.11 11.44 -6.35
CA ALA A 344 6.53 11.32 -6.04
C ALA A 344 7.26 10.29 -6.93
N LEU A 345 6.61 9.19 -7.35
CA LEU A 345 7.17 8.24 -8.30
C LEU A 345 7.43 8.88 -9.67
N VAL A 346 6.54 9.76 -10.13
CA VAL A 346 6.72 10.50 -11.38
C VAL A 346 7.81 11.54 -11.23
N ASP A 347 7.70 12.43 -10.24
CA ASP A 347 8.55 13.62 -10.13
C ASP A 347 9.98 13.32 -9.70
N ARG A 348 10.18 12.30 -8.86
CA ARG A 348 11.47 12.03 -8.21
C ARG A 348 12.18 10.80 -8.76
N ILE A 349 11.44 9.78 -9.20
CA ILE A 349 12.01 8.54 -9.71
C ILE A 349 12.07 8.57 -11.24
N GLY A 350 11.17 9.32 -11.89
CA GLY A 350 11.11 9.48 -13.34
C GLY A 350 10.22 8.43 -14.02
N MET A 351 9.24 7.88 -13.30
CA MET A 351 8.21 7.05 -13.90
C MET A 351 7.30 7.90 -14.78
N THR A 352 6.79 7.34 -15.87
CA THR A 352 5.63 7.92 -16.54
C THR A 352 4.38 7.75 -15.69
N PRO A 353 3.32 8.58 -15.87
CA PRO A 353 2.06 8.41 -15.15
C PRO A 353 1.48 6.98 -15.29
N ALA A 354 1.56 6.38 -16.47
CA ALA A 354 1.13 5.00 -16.70
C ALA A 354 1.94 3.98 -15.87
N GLN A 355 3.26 4.17 -15.77
CA GLN A 355 4.12 3.31 -14.94
C GLN A 355 3.81 3.46 -13.45
N ALA A 356 3.57 4.69 -12.97
CA ALA A 356 3.17 4.95 -11.58
C ALA A 356 1.82 4.31 -11.25
N LEU A 357 0.83 4.39 -12.15
CA LEU A 357 -0.47 3.72 -11.97
C LEU A 357 -0.31 2.19 -11.94
N ARG A 358 0.46 1.61 -12.86
CA ARG A 358 0.74 0.16 -12.87
C ARG A 358 1.41 -0.27 -11.58
N SER A 359 2.38 0.51 -11.08
CA SER A 359 3.10 0.18 -9.85
C SER A 359 2.19 0.14 -8.62
N ALA A 360 1.11 0.95 -8.60
CA ALA A 360 0.14 1.01 -7.50
C ALA A 360 -1.11 0.13 -7.74
N THR A 361 -1.16 -0.62 -8.83
CA THR A 361 -2.28 -1.49 -9.20
C THR A 361 -1.79 -2.89 -9.56
N SER A 362 -1.57 -3.19 -10.83
CA SER A 362 -1.23 -4.54 -11.30
C SER A 362 0.10 -5.05 -10.75
N ILE A 363 1.16 -4.23 -10.78
CA ILE A 363 2.48 -4.63 -10.27
C ILE A 363 2.44 -4.81 -8.75
N ALA A 364 1.74 -3.92 -8.01
CA ALA A 364 1.59 -4.09 -6.57
C ALA A 364 0.80 -5.36 -6.22
N ALA A 365 -0.27 -5.67 -6.97
CA ALA A 365 -1.02 -6.92 -6.78
C ALA A 365 -0.12 -8.15 -6.96
N ASP A 366 0.69 -8.15 -8.02
CA ASP A 366 1.63 -9.25 -8.28
C ASP A 366 2.69 -9.36 -7.18
N ALA A 367 3.22 -8.22 -6.72
CA ALA A 367 4.25 -8.14 -5.67
C ALA A 367 3.79 -8.68 -4.29
N ILE A 368 2.49 -8.58 -3.99
CA ILE A 368 1.93 -9.02 -2.71
C ILE A 368 1.11 -10.32 -2.81
N GLY A 369 1.24 -11.05 -3.93
CA GLY A 369 0.63 -12.37 -4.10
C GLY A 369 -0.86 -12.37 -4.45
N LEU A 370 -1.40 -11.26 -4.99
CA LEU A 370 -2.81 -11.11 -5.37
C LEU A 370 -3.03 -11.06 -6.90
N THR A 371 -2.10 -11.64 -7.67
CA THR A 371 -2.19 -11.75 -9.13
C THR A 371 -3.53 -12.37 -9.56
N GLY A 372 -4.19 -11.73 -10.52
CA GLY A 372 -5.48 -12.17 -11.06
C GLY A 372 -6.69 -11.85 -10.18
N ALA A 373 -6.50 -11.62 -8.87
CA ALA A 373 -7.58 -11.23 -7.97
C ALA A 373 -7.75 -9.71 -7.87
N LYS A 374 -6.65 -8.98 -7.90
CA LYS A 374 -6.61 -7.53 -7.64
C LYS A 374 -5.76 -6.78 -8.67
N GLY A 375 -5.88 -5.45 -8.66
CA GLY A 375 -5.02 -4.54 -9.41
C GLY A 375 -5.27 -4.48 -10.91
N ARG A 376 -6.26 -5.22 -11.43
CA ARG A 376 -6.63 -5.23 -12.85
C ARG A 376 -8.14 -5.18 -13.04
N ILE A 377 -8.59 -4.50 -14.09
CA ILE A 377 -9.97 -4.60 -14.57
C ILE A 377 -10.01 -5.73 -15.61
N ALA A 378 -10.18 -6.94 -15.11
CA ALA A 378 -10.19 -8.16 -15.92
C ALA A 378 -11.29 -9.13 -15.43
N PRO A 379 -11.84 -9.99 -16.31
CA PRO A 379 -12.85 -10.96 -15.91
C PRO A 379 -12.37 -11.84 -14.75
N GLY A 380 -13.21 -11.99 -13.73
CA GLY A 380 -12.94 -12.78 -12.51
C GLY A 380 -12.22 -12.03 -11.40
N ALA A 381 -11.59 -10.87 -11.68
CA ALA A 381 -11.00 -10.03 -10.64
C ALA A 381 -12.09 -9.42 -9.74
N ASP A 382 -11.69 -9.08 -8.51
CA ASP A 382 -12.58 -8.35 -7.59
C ASP A 382 -12.92 -6.97 -8.17
N ALA A 383 -14.17 -6.56 -8.02
CA ALA A 383 -14.64 -5.25 -8.44
C ALA A 383 -14.23 -4.16 -7.41
N ASP A 384 -12.93 -4.10 -7.14
CA ASP A 384 -12.28 -3.05 -6.34
C ASP A 384 -11.85 -1.94 -7.30
N LEU A 385 -12.59 -0.84 -7.33
CA LEU A 385 -12.47 0.17 -8.37
C LEU A 385 -12.41 1.57 -7.78
N LEU A 386 -11.65 2.43 -8.44
CA LEU A 386 -11.55 3.85 -8.16
C LEU A 386 -11.99 4.65 -9.37
N VAL A 387 -12.89 5.61 -9.18
CA VAL A 387 -13.23 6.62 -10.17
C VAL A 387 -12.65 7.94 -9.73
N ILE A 388 -11.92 8.61 -10.59
CA ILE A 388 -11.36 9.92 -10.35
C ILE A 388 -11.90 10.94 -11.35
N ARG A 389 -11.89 12.22 -10.98
CA ARG A 389 -12.11 13.33 -11.90
C ARG A 389 -10.79 13.71 -12.55
N GLY A 390 -10.79 13.81 -13.86
CA GLY A 390 -9.59 14.09 -14.66
C GLY A 390 -8.94 12.83 -15.22
N ASN A 391 -7.81 13.01 -15.88
CA ASN A 391 -7.06 11.95 -16.56
C ASN A 391 -5.68 11.73 -15.91
N PRO A 392 -5.51 10.68 -15.10
CA PRO A 392 -4.26 10.42 -14.39
C PRO A 392 -3.11 10.03 -15.30
N LEU A 393 -3.39 9.66 -16.56
CA LEU A 393 -2.36 9.39 -17.57
C LEU A 393 -1.76 10.67 -18.15
N ALA A 394 -2.48 11.79 -18.08
CA ALA A 394 -1.99 13.11 -18.47
C ALA A 394 -1.43 13.88 -17.26
N ASP A 395 -2.13 13.81 -16.12
CA ASP A 395 -1.75 14.44 -14.86
C ASP A 395 -1.98 13.47 -13.71
N ILE A 396 -0.89 12.87 -13.23
CA ILE A 396 -0.95 11.91 -12.12
C ILE A 396 -1.52 12.51 -10.84
N GLY A 397 -1.41 13.82 -10.62
CA GLY A 397 -1.98 14.52 -9.48
C GLY A 397 -3.50 14.39 -9.38
N SER A 398 -4.19 14.15 -10.51
CA SER A 398 -5.64 13.94 -10.52
C SER A 398 -6.10 12.71 -9.72
N VAL A 399 -5.21 11.76 -9.39
CA VAL A 399 -5.50 10.62 -8.51
C VAL A 399 -6.00 11.06 -7.13
N THR A 400 -5.64 12.25 -6.69
CA THR A 400 -6.15 12.84 -5.43
C THR A 400 -7.64 13.18 -5.48
N HIS A 401 -8.26 13.25 -6.67
CA HIS A 401 -9.64 13.68 -6.90
C HIS A 401 -10.59 12.48 -7.01
N ALA A 402 -10.62 11.60 -6.01
CA ALA A 402 -11.52 10.45 -5.98
C ALA A 402 -12.99 10.91 -6.04
N ALA A 403 -13.72 10.49 -7.06
CA ALA A 403 -15.15 10.75 -7.25
C ALA A 403 -16.02 9.61 -6.69
N ALA A 404 -15.57 8.36 -6.84
CA ALA A 404 -16.23 7.20 -6.26
C ALA A 404 -15.19 6.10 -5.97
N VAL A 405 -15.47 5.29 -4.96
CA VAL A 405 -14.67 4.11 -4.59
C VAL A 405 -15.62 2.93 -4.45
N TYR A 406 -15.25 1.82 -5.06
CA TYR A 406 -15.99 0.56 -4.97
C TYR A 406 -15.09 -0.51 -4.36
N ARG A 407 -15.64 -1.28 -3.43
CA ARG A 407 -15.00 -2.44 -2.81
C ARG A 407 -15.89 -3.66 -3.05
N ALA A 408 -15.38 -4.65 -3.78
CA ALA A 408 -16.16 -5.82 -4.22
C ALA A 408 -17.53 -5.40 -4.84
N GLY A 409 -17.52 -4.39 -5.71
CA GLY A 409 -18.71 -3.87 -6.38
C GLY A 409 -19.64 -3.01 -5.51
N VAL A 410 -19.41 -2.90 -4.22
CA VAL A 410 -20.17 -2.04 -3.30
C VAL A 410 -19.58 -0.63 -3.29
N ARG A 411 -20.42 0.39 -3.48
CA ARG A 411 -19.97 1.78 -3.42
C ARG A 411 -19.70 2.20 -1.98
N ILE A 412 -18.50 2.69 -1.73
CA ILE A 412 -18.02 3.17 -0.41
C ILE A 412 -18.10 4.71 -0.32
N ARG A 413 -17.83 5.36 -1.45
CA ARG A 413 -17.83 6.83 -1.57
C ARG A 413 -18.60 7.25 -2.82
#